data_3c7c68b7f678dbdd7c3d580671ac7ea8
#
_entry.id   3c7c68b7f678dbdd7c3d580671ac7ea8
#
_cell.length_a   1.000
_cell.length_b   1.000
_cell.length_c   1.000
_cell.angle_alpha   90.00
_cell.angle_beta   90.00
_cell.angle_gamma   90.00
#
_symmetry.space_group_name_H-M   'P 1'
#
loop_
_entity.id
_entity.type
_entity.pdbx_description
1 polymer ?
#
loop_
_entity_poly.entity_id
_entity_poly.type
_entity_poly.pdbx_seq_one_letter_code
_entity_poly.pdbx_strand_id
1 'polypeptide(L)'
;MAGVTTAVESARTQLIDLANTLYAGQAIFSGTGTPRRAYGPTGTYVGAGTAPTRTVAPATQVAVSVTGPAVFGPTGPTGLLGKTGILATIAADLAKGTSASVSKAATTGLSSLETAMSKVEAQAGQLGADQQAIQGFAEQASAAVTSFEQELSAAQDVTMAQAITNLQAQQTAYKAALYVTSQLNEVSLLTYL
;
A
#
# COMPACT_ATOMS: atom_id res chain seq x y z
N MET A 1 4.80 7.53 -45.16
CA MET A 1 4.80 6.31 -44.31
C MET A 1 5.99 6.28 -43.34
N ALA A 2 7.23 6.55 -43.77
CA ALA A 2 8.42 6.52 -42.90
C ALA A 2 8.24 7.35 -41.59
N GLY A 3 7.68 8.58 -41.67
CA GLY A 3 7.47 9.42 -40.47
C GLY A 3 6.54 8.80 -39.43
N VAL A 4 5.47 8.10 -39.85
CA VAL A 4 4.53 7.44 -38.94
C VAL A 4 5.18 6.22 -38.25
N THR A 5 5.95 5.44 -39.01
CA THR A 5 6.71 4.31 -38.46
C THR A 5 7.68 4.78 -37.39
N THR A 6 8.47 5.84 -37.68
CA THR A 6 9.39 6.42 -36.68
C THR A 6 8.67 6.95 -35.47
N ALA A 7 7.48 7.56 -35.63
CA ALA A 7 6.68 8.03 -34.50
C ALA A 7 6.21 6.88 -33.59
N VAL A 8 5.77 5.76 -34.18
CA VAL A 8 5.34 4.58 -33.41
C VAL A 8 6.53 3.94 -32.67
N GLU A 9 7.70 3.83 -33.30
CA GLU A 9 8.91 3.32 -32.67
C GLU A 9 9.41 4.24 -31.54
N SER A 10 9.33 5.55 -31.72
CA SER A 10 9.64 6.54 -30.68
C SER A 10 8.69 6.42 -29.50
N ALA A 11 7.38 6.32 -29.75
CA ALA A 11 6.38 6.10 -28.71
C ALA A 11 6.63 4.79 -27.93
N ARG A 12 7.01 3.71 -28.65
CA ARG A 12 7.36 2.45 -28.01
C ARG A 12 8.59 2.60 -27.09
N THR A 13 9.61 3.31 -27.53
CA THR A 13 10.82 3.57 -26.72
C THR A 13 10.48 4.38 -25.46
N GLN A 14 9.69 5.44 -25.61
CA GLN A 14 9.23 6.24 -24.47
C GLN A 14 8.42 5.42 -23.48
N LEU A 15 7.56 4.50 -23.94
CA LEU A 15 6.83 3.59 -23.08
C LEU A 15 7.73 2.59 -22.35
N ILE A 16 8.81 2.12 -22.98
CA ILE A 16 9.82 1.27 -22.32
C ILE A 16 10.54 2.06 -21.23
N ASP A 17 10.88 3.32 -21.48
CA ASP A 17 11.52 4.19 -20.48
C ASP A 17 10.57 4.46 -19.30
N LEU A 18 9.30 4.74 -19.58
CA LEU A 18 8.26 4.89 -18.57
C LEU A 18 8.07 3.61 -17.76
N ALA A 19 8.04 2.45 -18.40
CA ALA A 19 7.94 1.14 -17.75
C ALA A 19 9.15 0.78 -16.89
N ASN A 20 10.26 1.50 -17.04
CA ASN A 20 11.47 1.39 -16.23
C ASN A 20 11.59 2.48 -15.16
N THR A 21 10.53 3.23 -14.89
CA THR A 21 10.51 4.25 -13.81
C THR A 21 10.92 3.62 -12.48
N LEU A 22 11.81 4.33 -11.77
CA LEU A 22 12.34 3.89 -10.49
C LEU A 22 11.66 4.65 -9.34
N TYR A 23 11.39 3.94 -8.27
CA TYR A 23 11.04 4.51 -6.98
C TYR A 23 11.97 3.94 -5.91
N ALA A 24 12.63 4.80 -5.13
CA ALA A 24 13.64 4.41 -4.15
C ALA A 24 14.73 3.48 -4.72
N GLY A 25 15.11 3.67 -5.99
CA GLY A 25 16.15 2.89 -6.67
C GLY A 25 15.69 1.53 -7.22
N GLN A 26 14.40 1.19 -7.11
CA GLN A 26 13.82 -0.06 -7.63
C GLN A 26 12.81 0.25 -8.75
N ALA A 27 12.76 -0.61 -9.77
CA ALA A 27 11.79 -0.48 -10.84
C ALA A 27 10.38 -0.84 -10.33
N ILE A 28 9.43 0.11 -10.42
CA ILE A 28 8.08 -0.02 -9.86
C ILE A 28 7.26 -1.16 -10.48
N PHE A 29 7.57 -1.55 -11.70
CA PHE A 29 6.87 -2.62 -12.43
C PHE A 29 7.59 -3.96 -12.42
N SER A 30 8.68 -4.11 -11.62
CA SER A 30 9.49 -5.33 -11.61
C SER A 30 8.88 -6.50 -10.82
N GLY A 31 7.79 -6.27 -10.09
CA GLY A 31 7.19 -7.24 -9.18
C GLY A 31 8.03 -7.42 -7.90
N THR A 32 8.02 -8.62 -7.34
CA THR A 32 8.83 -8.98 -6.16
C THR A 32 10.31 -9.20 -6.48
N GLY A 33 10.66 -9.30 -7.77
CA GLY A 33 12.05 -9.28 -8.21
C GLY A 33 12.66 -7.89 -8.00
N THR A 34 13.97 -7.82 -7.80
CA THR A 34 14.69 -6.57 -7.55
C THR A 34 15.63 -6.13 -8.68
N PRO A 35 15.35 -6.38 -9.99
CA PRO A 35 16.19 -5.85 -11.04
C PRO A 35 16.06 -4.32 -11.10
N ARG A 36 17.16 -3.65 -11.47
CA ARG A 36 17.17 -2.21 -11.68
C ARG A 36 16.28 -1.74 -12.84
N ARG A 37 15.79 -2.67 -13.67
CA ARG A 37 14.90 -2.42 -14.80
C ARG A 37 13.82 -3.48 -14.83
N ALA A 38 12.58 -3.07 -15.07
CA ALA A 38 11.46 -3.98 -15.29
C ALA A 38 11.47 -4.54 -16.72
N TYR A 39 11.93 -3.73 -17.69
CA TYR A 39 11.98 -4.07 -19.10
C TYR A 39 13.37 -3.84 -19.68
N GLY A 40 13.84 -4.80 -20.49
CA GLY A 40 15.05 -4.66 -21.29
C GLY A 40 14.86 -3.67 -22.44
N PRO A 41 15.95 -3.29 -23.14
CA PRO A 41 15.90 -2.31 -24.24
C PRO A 41 15.04 -2.77 -25.42
N THR A 42 14.76 -4.05 -25.52
CA THR A 42 13.89 -4.63 -26.55
C THR A 42 12.41 -4.73 -26.13
N GLY A 43 12.04 -4.23 -24.95
CA GLY A 43 10.70 -4.34 -24.40
C GLY A 43 10.38 -5.74 -23.84
N THR A 44 11.39 -6.56 -23.58
CA THR A 44 11.23 -7.86 -22.91
C THR A 44 11.15 -7.64 -21.40
N TYR A 45 10.15 -8.19 -20.75
CA TYR A 45 10.02 -8.14 -19.30
C TYR A 45 11.14 -8.95 -18.63
N VAL A 46 11.86 -8.35 -17.71
CA VAL A 46 12.97 -8.97 -16.96
C VAL A 46 12.69 -8.98 -15.45
N GLY A 47 11.56 -8.43 -15.04
CA GLY A 47 11.08 -8.54 -13.67
C GLY A 47 10.66 -9.97 -13.32
N ALA A 48 10.40 -10.24 -12.05
CA ALA A 48 10.04 -11.56 -11.55
C ALA A 48 9.00 -11.50 -10.45
N GLY A 49 8.26 -12.61 -10.31
CA GLY A 49 7.30 -12.78 -9.23
C GLY A 49 5.96 -12.08 -9.46
N THR A 50 5.24 -11.89 -8.38
CA THR A 50 3.92 -11.26 -8.33
C THR A 50 4.01 -9.81 -7.89
N ALA A 51 2.89 -9.08 -7.90
CA ALA A 51 2.82 -7.77 -7.30
C ALA A 51 3.14 -7.87 -5.79
N PRO A 52 3.99 -6.98 -5.25
CA PRO A 52 4.24 -6.92 -3.82
C PRO A 52 2.95 -6.62 -3.06
N THR A 53 2.70 -7.38 -2.00
CA THR A 53 1.55 -7.17 -1.12
C THR A 53 2.02 -6.72 0.26
N ARG A 54 1.17 -6.01 1.00
CA ARG A 54 1.35 -5.65 2.40
C ARG A 54 0.14 -6.10 3.21
N THR A 55 0.40 -6.69 4.35
CA THR A 55 -0.65 -7.02 5.31
C THR A 55 -1.10 -5.75 6.02
N VAL A 56 -2.37 -5.38 5.87
CA VAL A 56 -2.98 -4.17 6.44
C VAL A 56 -3.90 -4.49 7.62
N ALA A 57 -4.40 -5.74 7.68
CA ALA A 57 -5.18 -6.26 8.81
C ALA A 57 -4.95 -7.79 8.93
N PRO A 58 -5.33 -8.45 10.03
CA PRO A 58 -5.26 -9.90 10.16
C PRO A 58 -5.91 -10.58 8.95
N ALA A 59 -5.17 -11.43 8.26
CA ALA A 59 -5.57 -12.14 7.03
C ALA A 59 -5.93 -11.26 5.81
N THR A 60 -5.68 -9.92 5.84
CA THR A 60 -5.96 -9.02 4.73
C THR A 60 -4.67 -8.47 4.14
N GLN A 61 -4.45 -8.76 2.87
CA GLN A 61 -3.30 -8.27 2.11
C GLN A 61 -3.80 -7.35 0.97
N VAL A 62 -3.12 -6.24 0.77
CA VAL A 62 -3.38 -5.31 -0.32
C VAL A 62 -2.14 -5.21 -1.20
N ALA A 63 -2.32 -5.19 -2.52
CA ALA A 63 -1.23 -4.95 -3.46
C ALA A 63 -0.77 -3.49 -3.37
N VAL A 64 0.54 -3.29 -3.23
CA VAL A 64 1.13 -1.94 -3.14
C VAL A 64 1.82 -1.52 -4.43
N SER A 65 1.82 -2.39 -5.43
CA SER A 65 2.42 -2.16 -6.75
C SER A 65 1.75 -3.06 -7.77
N VAL A 66 2.02 -2.83 -9.05
CA VAL A 66 1.50 -3.61 -10.17
C VAL A 66 2.68 -4.17 -10.97
N THR A 67 2.57 -5.39 -11.49
CA THR A 67 3.61 -5.94 -12.34
C THR A 67 3.53 -5.38 -13.77
N GLY A 68 4.67 -5.29 -14.44
CA GLY A 68 4.72 -4.85 -15.82
C GLY A 68 3.79 -5.60 -16.77
N PRO A 69 3.75 -6.94 -16.74
CA PRO A 69 2.83 -7.73 -17.58
C PRO A 69 1.34 -7.45 -17.31
N ALA A 70 0.95 -7.03 -16.11
CA ALA A 70 -0.44 -6.67 -15.80
C ALA A 70 -0.85 -5.36 -16.49
N VAL A 71 0.08 -4.39 -16.62
CA VAL A 71 -0.15 -3.08 -17.24
C VAL A 71 0.09 -3.12 -18.74
N PHE A 72 1.27 -3.56 -19.16
CA PHE A 72 1.72 -3.49 -20.57
C PHE A 72 1.47 -4.79 -21.34
N GLY A 73 0.85 -5.78 -20.72
CA GLY A 73 0.65 -7.11 -21.30
C GLY A 73 1.88 -8.02 -21.21
N PRO A 74 1.71 -9.31 -21.49
CA PRO A 74 2.79 -10.29 -21.47
C PRO A 74 3.84 -10.02 -22.53
N THR A 75 5.03 -10.58 -22.36
CA THR A 75 6.05 -10.57 -23.41
C THR A 75 5.56 -11.42 -24.59
N GLY A 76 5.31 -10.77 -25.74
CA GLY A 76 4.80 -11.45 -26.93
C GLY A 76 3.84 -10.58 -27.75
N PRO A 77 3.09 -11.19 -28.68
CA PRO A 77 2.27 -10.46 -29.65
C PRO A 77 1.07 -9.74 -29.06
N THR A 78 0.64 -10.11 -27.87
CA THR A 78 -0.48 -9.46 -27.15
C THR A 78 -0.03 -8.40 -26.16
N GLY A 79 1.28 -8.22 -25.96
CA GLY A 79 1.83 -7.15 -25.12
C GLY A 79 2.20 -5.91 -25.94
N LEU A 80 2.28 -4.77 -25.28
CA LEU A 80 2.57 -3.48 -25.92
C LEU A 80 4.03 -3.35 -26.36
N LEU A 81 4.98 -3.77 -25.51
CA LEU A 81 6.38 -3.32 -25.57
C LEU A 81 7.34 -4.26 -26.28
N GLY A 82 7.03 -5.56 -26.37
CA GLY A 82 7.91 -6.58 -26.93
C GLY A 82 8.30 -6.36 -28.39
N LYS A 83 9.35 -7.05 -28.86
CA LYS A 83 9.78 -7.04 -30.30
C LYS A 83 8.68 -7.53 -31.24
N THR A 84 7.81 -8.42 -30.77
CA THR A 84 6.65 -8.94 -31.50
C THR A 84 5.34 -8.35 -30.95
N GLY A 85 5.45 -7.33 -30.10
CA GLY A 85 4.31 -6.69 -29.45
C GLY A 85 3.49 -5.84 -30.41
N ILE A 86 2.36 -5.33 -29.91
CA ILE A 86 1.39 -4.57 -30.69
C ILE A 86 2.05 -3.40 -31.43
N LEU A 87 2.82 -2.56 -30.72
CA LEU A 87 3.47 -1.38 -31.31
C LEU A 87 4.53 -1.77 -32.38
N ALA A 88 5.32 -2.80 -32.10
CA ALA A 88 6.31 -3.26 -33.05
C ALA A 88 5.67 -3.87 -34.33
N THR A 89 4.53 -4.57 -34.15
CA THR A 89 3.77 -5.14 -35.29
C THR A 89 3.14 -4.04 -36.13
N ILE A 90 2.55 -3.02 -35.50
CA ILE A 90 2.01 -1.85 -36.21
C ILE A 90 3.12 -1.14 -36.99
N ALA A 91 4.28 -0.89 -36.38
CA ALA A 91 5.41 -0.26 -37.03
C ALA A 91 5.91 -1.10 -38.25
N ALA A 92 6.04 -2.43 -38.08
CA ALA A 92 6.45 -3.34 -39.14
C ALA A 92 5.46 -3.40 -40.30
N ASP A 93 4.14 -3.42 -40.01
CA ASP A 93 3.11 -3.43 -41.05
C ASP A 93 3.04 -2.09 -41.81
N LEU A 94 3.22 -0.96 -41.13
CA LEU A 94 3.36 0.36 -41.77
C LEU A 94 4.64 0.47 -42.60
N ALA A 95 5.75 -0.12 -42.17
CA ALA A 95 7.02 -0.10 -42.89
C ALA A 95 6.96 -0.86 -44.24
N LYS A 96 6.13 -1.91 -44.32
CA LYS A 96 5.90 -2.65 -45.57
C LYS A 96 5.27 -1.79 -46.68
N GLY A 97 4.48 -0.76 -46.28
CA GLY A 97 3.92 0.22 -47.21
C GLY A 97 2.87 -0.32 -48.19
N THR A 98 2.48 -1.59 -48.11
CA THR A 98 1.44 -2.16 -48.98
C THR A 98 0.04 -1.79 -48.46
N SER A 99 -0.93 -1.64 -49.36
CA SER A 99 -2.31 -1.32 -49.00
C SER A 99 -2.88 -2.31 -47.98
N ALA A 100 -2.59 -3.60 -48.14
CA ALA A 100 -3.03 -4.65 -47.23
C ALA A 100 -2.39 -4.52 -45.82
N SER A 101 -1.08 -4.22 -45.75
CA SER A 101 -0.38 -4.08 -44.46
C SER A 101 -0.81 -2.81 -43.71
N VAL A 102 -1.03 -1.72 -44.45
CA VAL A 102 -1.55 -0.47 -43.87
C VAL A 102 -2.98 -0.66 -43.36
N SER A 103 -3.84 -1.34 -44.11
CA SER A 103 -5.19 -1.68 -43.66
C SER A 103 -5.17 -2.55 -42.40
N LYS A 104 -4.28 -3.55 -42.36
CA LYS A 104 -4.09 -4.40 -41.17
C LYS A 104 -3.61 -3.60 -39.94
N ALA A 105 -2.65 -2.70 -40.10
CA ALA A 105 -2.21 -1.83 -39.02
C ALA A 105 -3.34 -0.92 -38.52
N ALA A 106 -4.15 -0.38 -39.44
CA ALA A 106 -5.26 0.51 -39.10
C ALA A 106 -6.45 -0.21 -38.42
N THR A 107 -6.72 -1.48 -38.78
CA THR A 107 -7.84 -2.23 -38.21
C THR A 107 -7.41 -3.06 -36.99
N THR A 108 -6.65 -4.11 -37.22
CA THR A 108 -6.21 -5.06 -36.18
C THR A 108 -5.25 -4.39 -35.19
N GLY A 109 -4.34 -3.54 -35.67
CA GLY A 109 -3.39 -2.83 -34.83
C GLY A 109 -4.11 -1.86 -33.86
N LEU A 110 -5.09 -1.09 -34.39
CA LEU A 110 -5.86 -0.13 -33.56
C LEU A 110 -6.70 -0.87 -32.52
N SER A 111 -7.44 -1.91 -32.90
CA SER A 111 -8.27 -2.66 -31.96
C SER A 111 -7.44 -3.35 -30.85
N SER A 112 -6.23 -3.82 -31.21
CA SER A 112 -5.30 -4.37 -30.21
C SER A 112 -4.78 -3.29 -29.25
N LEU A 113 -4.56 -2.08 -29.75
CA LEU A 113 -4.15 -0.94 -28.94
C LEU A 113 -5.27 -0.50 -27.99
N GLU A 114 -6.51 -0.41 -28.49
CA GLU A 114 -7.69 -0.12 -27.67
C GLU A 114 -7.87 -1.14 -26.54
N THR A 115 -7.71 -2.43 -26.84
CA THR A 115 -7.75 -3.49 -25.84
C THR A 115 -6.63 -3.34 -24.79
N ALA A 116 -5.44 -2.93 -25.22
CA ALA A 116 -4.34 -2.69 -24.30
C ALA A 116 -4.59 -1.46 -23.42
N MET A 117 -5.15 -0.38 -23.97
CA MET A 117 -5.55 0.80 -23.21
C MET A 117 -6.61 0.47 -22.14
N SER A 118 -7.65 -0.28 -22.49
CA SER A 118 -8.67 -0.73 -21.55
C SER A 118 -8.07 -1.53 -20.37
N LYS A 119 -7.03 -2.32 -20.62
CA LYS A 119 -6.29 -3.04 -19.55
C LYS A 119 -5.54 -2.07 -18.63
N VAL A 120 -4.90 -1.04 -19.18
CA VAL A 120 -4.22 -0.01 -18.37
C VAL A 120 -5.22 0.73 -17.50
N GLU A 121 -6.37 1.11 -18.06
CA GLU A 121 -7.46 1.77 -17.32
C GLU A 121 -8.01 0.88 -16.21
N ALA A 122 -8.24 -0.40 -16.48
CA ALA A 122 -8.67 -1.36 -15.48
C ALA A 122 -7.65 -1.51 -14.33
N GLN A 123 -6.36 -1.55 -14.65
CA GLN A 123 -5.29 -1.61 -13.63
C GLN A 123 -5.20 -0.30 -12.82
N ALA A 124 -5.40 0.84 -13.46
CA ALA A 124 -5.45 2.13 -12.77
C ALA A 124 -6.66 2.20 -11.81
N GLY A 125 -7.82 1.70 -12.26
CA GLY A 125 -9.02 1.57 -11.41
C GLY A 125 -8.80 0.65 -10.20
N GLN A 126 -8.16 -0.51 -10.41
CA GLN A 126 -7.83 -1.43 -9.33
C GLN A 126 -6.86 -0.79 -8.31
N LEU A 127 -5.84 -0.08 -8.79
CA LEU A 127 -4.89 0.62 -7.92
C LEU A 127 -5.59 1.72 -7.11
N GLY A 128 -6.55 2.41 -7.71
CA GLY A 128 -7.39 3.39 -7.00
C GLY A 128 -8.24 2.75 -5.90
N ALA A 129 -8.83 1.58 -6.15
CA ALA A 129 -9.58 0.83 -5.15
C ALA A 129 -8.66 0.33 -4.00
N ASP A 130 -7.48 -0.17 -4.34
CA ASP A 130 -6.49 -0.60 -3.35
C ASP A 130 -6.02 0.57 -2.47
N GLN A 131 -5.83 1.76 -3.05
CA GLN A 131 -5.49 2.98 -2.31
C GLN A 131 -6.62 3.39 -1.35
N GLN A 132 -7.87 3.34 -1.78
CA GLN A 132 -9.01 3.62 -0.89
C GLN A 132 -9.10 2.60 0.25
N ALA A 133 -8.86 1.32 -0.04
CA ALA A 133 -8.83 0.29 0.99
C ALA A 133 -7.73 0.57 2.04
N ILE A 134 -6.52 0.93 1.61
CA ILE A 134 -5.42 1.30 2.51
C ILE A 134 -5.80 2.50 3.38
N GLN A 135 -6.43 3.53 2.81
CA GLN A 135 -6.89 4.70 3.57
C GLN A 135 -7.94 4.31 4.61
N GLY A 136 -8.93 3.49 4.24
CA GLY A 136 -9.93 2.99 5.18
C GLY A 136 -9.33 2.19 6.33
N PHE A 137 -8.34 1.35 6.08
CA PHE A 137 -7.62 0.64 7.14
C PHE A 137 -6.80 1.58 8.04
N ALA A 138 -6.20 2.63 7.48
CA ALA A 138 -5.49 3.63 8.26
C ALA A 138 -6.43 4.42 9.20
N GLU A 139 -7.60 4.80 8.70
CA GLU A 139 -8.65 5.44 9.50
C GLU A 139 -9.17 4.53 10.61
N GLN A 140 -9.43 3.25 10.31
CA GLN A 140 -9.85 2.27 11.30
C GLN A 140 -8.78 2.05 12.37
N ALA A 141 -7.51 1.97 12.00
CA ALA A 141 -6.41 1.85 12.94
C ALA A 141 -6.30 3.09 13.85
N SER A 142 -6.46 4.28 13.30
CA SER A 142 -6.47 5.53 14.07
C SER A 142 -7.63 5.59 15.07
N ALA A 143 -8.83 5.20 14.63
CA ALA A 143 -9.99 5.12 15.52
C ALA A 143 -9.81 4.10 16.65
N ALA A 144 -9.21 2.94 16.35
CA ALA A 144 -8.89 1.92 17.34
C ALA A 144 -7.88 2.44 18.39
N VAL A 145 -6.82 3.15 17.96
CA VAL A 145 -5.86 3.78 18.88
C VAL A 145 -6.57 4.75 19.81
N THR A 146 -7.43 5.64 19.29
CA THR A 146 -8.19 6.59 20.10
C THR A 146 -9.10 5.87 21.12
N SER A 147 -9.76 4.77 20.71
CA SER A 147 -10.60 3.97 21.61
C SER A 147 -9.77 3.34 22.74
N PHE A 148 -8.61 2.76 22.41
CA PHE A 148 -7.71 2.18 23.42
C PHE A 148 -7.15 3.24 24.39
N GLU A 149 -6.83 4.45 23.89
CA GLU A 149 -6.39 5.56 24.76
C GLU A 149 -7.49 5.99 25.73
N GLN A 150 -8.75 6.03 25.28
CA GLN A 150 -9.90 6.33 26.15
C GLN A 150 -10.12 5.24 27.19
N GLU A 151 -10.07 3.96 26.80
CA GLU A 151 -10.19 2.83 27.71
C GLU A 151 -9.05 2.82 28.75
N LEU A 152 -7.83 3.11 28.32
CA LEU A 152 -6.67 3.21 29.21
C LEU A 152 -6.84 4.36 30.22
N SER A 153 -7.26 5.55 29.75
CA SER A 153 -7.52 6.70 30.61
C SER A 153 -8.60 6.38 31.65
N ALA A 154 -9.71 5.78 31.22
CA ALA A 154 -10.78 5.38 32.14
C ALA A 154 -10.31 4.38 33.21
N ALA A 155 -9.49 3.40 32.80
CA ALA A 155 -8.93 2.41 33.73
C ALA A 155 -7.96 3.05 34.73
N GLN A 156 -7.13 3.99 34.28
CA GLN A 156 -6.19 4.72 35.15
C GLN A 156 -6.93 5.64 36.14
N ASP A 157 -7.95 6.34 35.70
CA ASP A 157 -8.74 7.26 36.54
C ASP A 157 -9.48 6.51 37.64
N VAL A 158 -10.06 5.34 37.35
CA VAL A 158 -10.71 4.48 38.34
C VAL A 158 -9.72 4.00 39.38
N THR A 159 -8.54 3.53 38.97
CA THR A 159 -7.50 3.07 39.92
C THR A 159 -6.96 4.21 40.79
N MET A 160 -6.80 5.39 40.26
CA MET A 160 -6.36 6.58 40.98
C MET A 160 -7.39 7.00 42.04
N ALA A 161 -8.66 7.07 41.68
CA ALA A 161 -9.74 7.41 42.61
C ALA A 161 -9.85 6.42 43.79
N GLN A 162 -9.74 5.12 43.49
CA GLN A 162 -9.71 4.08 44.52
C GLN A 162 -8.48 4.18 45.41
N ALA A 163 -7.30 4.43 44.86
CA ALA A 163 -6.07 4.61 45.64
C ALA A 163 -6.17 5.81 46.61
N ILE A 164 -6.70 6.94 46.14
CA ILE A 164 -6.94 8.13 47.00
C ILE A 164 -7.92 7.83 48.12
N THR A 165 -9.05 7.17 47.81
CA THR A 165 -10.04 6.78 48.78
C THR A 165 -9.47 5.84 49.84
N ASN A 166 -8.70 4.84 49.43
CA ASN A 166 -8.02 3.91 50.35
C ASN A 166 -6.98 4.64 51.19
N LEU A 167 -6.21 5.56 50.65
CA LEU A 167 -5.24 6.36 51.39
C LEU A 167 -5.94 7.22 52.48
N GLN A 168 -7.03 7.87 52.11
CA GLN A 168 -7.82 8.67 53.07
C GLN A 168 -8.42 7.81 54.20
N ALA A 169 -8.92 6.61 53.86
CA ALA A 169 -9.42 5.66 54.87
C ALA A 169 -8.31 5.20 55.83
N GLN A 170 -7.12 4.87 55.28
CA GLN A 170 -5.96 4.50 56.10
C GLN A 170 -5.48 5.64 56.98
N GLN A 171 -5.42 6.88 56.46
CA GLN A 171 -5.05 8.05 57.28
C GLN A 171 -6.04 8.28 58.41
N THR A 172 -7.35 8.11 58.15
CA THR A 172 -8.38 8.23 59.17
C THR A 172 -8.27 7.15 60.24
N ALA A 173 -8.06 5.89 59.81
CA ALA A 173 -7.84 4.77 60.73
C ALA A 173 -6.59 4.97 61.62
N TYR A 174 -5.50 5.46 61.02
CA TYR A 174 -4.26 5.75 61.75
C TYR A 174 -4.46 6.84 62.79
N LYS A 175 -5.15 7.95 62.44
CA LYS A 175 -5.48 9.03 63.41
C LYS A 175 -6.38 8.52 64.54
N ALA A 176 -7.38 7.67 64.22
CA ALA A 176 -8.24 7.06 65.24
C ALA A 176 -7.46 6.13 66.19
N ALA A 177 -6.56 5.32 65.65
CA ALA A 177 -5.69 4.46 66.47
C ALA A 177 -4.78 5.27 67.42
N LEU A 178 -4.17 6.35 66.92
CA LEU A 178 -3.36 7.26 67.76
C LEU A 178 -4.19 7.89 68.85
N TYR A 179 -5.40 8.33 68.54
CA TYR A 179 -6.32 8.92 69.52
C TYR A 179 -6.67 7.92 70.60
N VAL A 180 -7.06 6.69 70.27
CA VAL A 180 -7.36 5.62 71.23
C VAL A 180 -6.13 5.28 72.07
N THR A 181 -4.94 5.22 71.48
CA THR A 181 -3.71 4.95 72.23
C THR A 181 -3.39 6.07 73.25
N SER A 182 -3.61 7.34 72.86
CA SER A 182 -3.41 8.47 73.76
C SER A 182 -4.41 8.43 75.00
N GLN A 183 -5.68 8.10 74.75
CA GLN A 183 -6.68 7.95 75.81
C GLN A 183 -6.35 6.79 76.77
N LEU A 184 -5.88 5.65 76.22
CA LEU A 184 -5.48 4.53 77.07
C LEU A 184 -4.29 4.89 77.98
N ASN A 185 -3.33 5.67 77.48
CA ASN A 185 -2.20 6.15 78.26
C ASN A 185 -2.65 7.14 79.39
N GLU A 186 -3.64 8.03 79.17
CA GLU A 186 -4.17 8.94 80.15
C GLU A 186 -4.92 8.19 81.29
N VAL A 187 -5.71 7.18 80.87
CA VAL A 187 -6.46 6.39 81.88
C VAL A 187 -5.52 5.52 82.71
N SER A 188 -4.45 5.01 82.15
CA SER A 188 -3.43 4.19 82.85
C SER A 188 -2.65 4.98 83.92
N LEU A 189 -2.36 6.25 83.66
CA LEU A 189 -1.64 7.12 84.62
C LEU A 189 -2.50 7.60 85.76
N LEU A 190 -3.82 7.84 85.57
CA LEU A 190 -4.77 8.29 86.61
C LEU A 190 -5.17 7.18 87.55
N THR A 191 -4.99 5.92 87.24
CA THR A 191 -5.35 4.77 88.06
C THR A 191 -4.23 4.33 89.01
N TYR A 192 -3.00 4.89 88.87
CA TYR A 192 -1.80 4.51 89.64
C TYR A 192 -1.29 5.62 90.60
N LEU A 193 -1.98 6.75 90.65
CA LEU A 193 -1.77 7.86 91.63
C LEU A 193 -2.86 7.89 92.69
#